data_c4e22c4a7d2b1d34ba9cd1a984c4486c
#
_entry.id   c4e22c4a7d2b1d34ba9cd1a984c4486c
#
_cell.length_a   1.000
_cell.length_b   1.000
_cell.length_c   1.000
_cell.angle_alpha   90.00
_cell.angle_beta   90.00
_cell.angle_gamma   90.00
#
_symmetry.space_group_name_H-M   'P 1'
#
loop_
_entity.id
_entity.type
_entity.pdbx_description
1 polymer ?
#
loop_
_entity_poly.entity_id
_entity_poly.type
_entity_poly.pdbx_seq_one_letter_code
_entity_poly.pdbx_strand_id
1 'polypeptide(L)'
;LEELIETGAHRKFYMHNYGHWLGMDVHDVGDYTIDKTWREYESGMVLTVEPGIYVSASNMDVEEKWRGLAVRIEDNLLITKTGCEQLTADVPKTRVEIERLMTG
;
A
#
# COMPACT_ATOMS: atom_id res chain seq x y z
N LEU A 1 13.41 1.51 13.20
CA LEU A 1 12.63 1.79 11.99
C LEU A 1 13.35 2.80 11.09
N GLU A 2 13.82 3.92 11.64
CA GLU A 2 14.56 4.97 10.91
C GLU A 2 15.78 4.38 10.18
N GLU A 3 16.61 3.59 10.86
CA GLU A 3 17.77 2.93 10.26
C GLU A 3 17.41 2.04 9.07
N LEU A 4 16.28 1.30 9.14
CA LEU A 4 15.82 0.47 8.02
C LEU A 4 15.39 1.30 6.81
N ILE A 5 14.86 2.48 7.05
CA ILE A 5 14.46 3.42 5.99
C ILE A 5 15.69 4.08 5.39
N GLU A 6 16.60 4.60 6.21
CA GLU A 6 17.83 5.27 5.79
C GLU A 6 18.74 4.35 4.96
N THR A 7 18.91 3.12 5.41
CA THR A 7 19.73 2.12 4.70
C THR A 7 19.03 1.50 3.49
N GLY A 8 17.72 1.70 3.34
CA GLY A 8 16.90 1.06 2.32
C GLY A 8 16.70 -0.45 2.54
N ALA A 9 17.04 -0.98 3.71
CA ALA A 9 16.94 -2.42 4.00
C ALA A 9 15.50 -2.95 3.92
N HIS A 10 14.51 -2.09 4.17
CA HIS A 10 13.09 -2.42 4.01
C HIS A 10 12.72 -2.80 2.56
N ARG A 11 13.46 -2.31 1.56
CA ARG A 11 13.18 -2.55 0.13
C ARG A 11 13.30 -4.02 -0.29
N LYS A 12 13.97 -4.84 0.51
CA LYS A 12 13.98 -6.30 0.31
C LYS A 12 12.60 -6.94 0.48
N PHE A 13 11.71 -6.27 1.24
CA PHE A 13 10.38 -6.76 1.61
C PHE A 13 9.26 -5.86 1.12
N TYR A 14 9.58 -4.62 0.72
CA TYR A 14 8.63 -3.62 0.26
C TYR A 14 9.30 -2.74 -0.80
N MET A 15 9.07 -3.06 -2.08
CA MET A 15 9.84 -2.52 -3.18
C MET A 15 9.08 -1.51 -4.06
N HIS A 16 7.81 -1.27 -3.79
CA HIS A 16 6.99 -0.35 -4.58
C HIS A 16 6.53 0.88 -3.76
N ASN A 17 5.93 1.84 -4.42
CA ASN A 17 5.25 2.96 -3.75
C ASN A 17 4.02 2.45 -3.01
N TYR A 18 3.62 3.17 -1.97
CA TYR A 18 2.49 2.79 -1.12
C TYR A 18 1.13 3.28 -1.64
N GLY A 19 1.09 3.93 -2.83
CA GLY A 19 -0.14 4.39 -3.44
C GLY A 19 0.08 5.06 -4.78
N HIS A 20 -1.00 5.25 -5.50
CA HIS A 20 -1.05 5.94 -6.79
C HIS A 20 -2.39 6.67 -6.95
N TRP A 21 -2.45 7.60 -7.91
CA TRP A 21 -3.72 8.23 -8.29
C TRP A 21 -4.66 7.17 -8.87
N LEU A 22 -5.93 7.31 -8.52
CA LEU A 22 -7.03 6.50 -9.02
C LEU A 22 -8.07 7.44 -9.65
N GLY A 23 -8.44 7.20 -10.90
CA GLY A 23 -9.37 8.02 -11.63
C GLY A 23 -10.05 7.22 -12.76
N MET A 24 -10.05 7.71 -13.99
CA MET A 24 -10.56 6.96 -15.14
C MET A 24 -9.74 5.70 -15.40
N ASP A 25 -8.46 5.76 -15.12
CA ASP A 25 -7.56 4.61 -15.13
C ASP A 25 -7.20 4.17 -13.71
N VAL A 26 -6.92 2.87 -13.53
CA VAL A 26 -6.48 2.31 -12.23
C VAL A 26 -5.19 2.98 -11.76
N HIS A 27 -4.22 3.12 -12.66
CA HIS A 27 -3.01 3.93 -12.47
C HIS A 27 -3.20 5.23 -13.24
N ASP A 28 -3.95 6.16 -12.65
CA ASP A 28 -4.31 7.38 -13.35
C ASP A 28 -3.13 8.34 -13.46
N VAL A 29 -3.21 9.20 -14.48
CA VAL A 29 -2.20 10.23 -14.71
C VAL A 29 -2.29 11.32 -13.65
N GLY A 30 -1.17 11.93 -13.33
CA GLY A 30 -1.10 13.04 -12.40
C GLY A 30 0.31 13.28 -11.88
N ASP A 31 0.54 14.50 -11.45
CA ASP A 31 1.82 14.88 -10.86
C ASP A 31 1.83 14.58 -9.36
N TYR A 32 2.83 13.81 -8.92
CA TYR A 32 3.11 13.59 -7.49
C TYR A 32 3.97 14.70 -6.89
N THR A 33 4.68 15.41 -7.75
CA THR A 33 5.55 16.53 -7.35
C THR A 33 5.29 17.75 -8.25
N ILE A 34 5.38 18.93 -7.65
CA ILE A 34 5.37 20.23 -8.35
C ILE A 34 6.68 20.92 -7.98
N ASP A 35 7.45 21.35 -8.99
CA ASP A 35 8.76 21.99 -8.81
C ASP A 35 9.71 21.20 -7.88
N LYS A 36 9.74 19.87 -8.03
CA LYS A 36 10.52 18.92 -7.22
C LYS A 36 10.10 18.80 -5.74
N THR A 37 8.98 19.40 -5.37
CA THR A 37 8.39 19.29 -4.03
C THR A 37 7.20 18.35 -4.09
N TRP A 38 7.03 17.48 -3.10
CA TRP A 38 5.85 16.63 -2.99
C TRP A 38 4.59 17.47 -2.94
N ARG A 39 3.64 17.12 -3.79
CA ARG A 39 2.34 17.79 -3.85
C ARG A 39 1.54 17.50 -2.58
N GLU A 40 0.95 18.54 -2.00
CA GLU A 40 -0.02 18.37 -0.94
C GLU A 40 -1.33 17.79 -1.48
N TYR A 41 -2.00 17.00 -0.66
CA TYR A 41 -3.30 16.47 -1.02
C TYR A 41 -4.37 17.55 -0.96
N GLU A 42 -5.21 17.59 -1.97
CA GLU A 42 -6.33 18.51 -2.08
C GLU A 42 -7.66 17.74 -2.03
N SER A 43 -8.70 18.37 -1.48
CA SER A 43 -10.05 17.79 -1.44
C SER A 43 -10.55 17.45 -2.85
N GLY A 44 -11.04 16.23 -3.00
CA GLY A 44 -11.48 15.66 -4.27
C GLY A 44 -10.46 14.74 -4.94
N MET A 45 -9.21 14.70 -4.48
CA MET A 45 -8.25 13.71 -4.96
C MET A 45 -8.62 12.30 -4.49
N VAL A 46 -8.44 11.33 -5.38
CA VAL A 46 -8.63 9.91 -5.08
C VAL A 46 -7.31 9.19 -5.31
N LEU A 47 -6.91 8.37 -4.35
CA LEU A 47 -5.66 7.61 -4.41
C LEU A 47 -5.81 6.27 -3.71
N THR A 48 -4.93 5.33 -4.05
CA THR A 48 -4.77 4.08 -3.30
C THR A 48 -3.80 4.26 -2.15
N VAL A 49 -3.98 3.47 -1.09
CA VAL A 49 -2.99 3.22 -0.04
C VAL A 49 -2.83 1.72 0.08
N GLU A 50 -1.70 1.21 -0.34
CA GLU A 50 -1.49 -0.21 -0.61
C GLU A 50 -0.16 -0.76 -0.05
N PRO A 51 0.12 -0.60 1.24
CA PRO A 51 1.30 -1.18 1.84
C PRO A 51 1.29 -2.71 1.73
N GLY A 52 2.47 -3.29 1.55
CA GLY A 52 2.61 -4.72 1.43
C GLY A 52 3.94 -5.24 1.98
N ILE A 53 3.97 -6.52 2.29
CA ILE A 53 5.19 -7.25 2.66
C ILE A 53 5.32 -8.43 1.71
N TYR A 54 6.50 -8.56 1.11
CA TYR A 54 6.79 -9.58 0.12
C TYR A 54 8.10 -10.29 0.49
N VAL A 55 8.02 -11.59 0.72
CA VAL A 55 9.19 -12.40 1.02
C VAL A 55 9.51 -13.27 -0.20
N SER A 56 10.54 -12.90 -0.95
CA SER A 56 10.96 -13.68 -2.12
C SER A 56 11.25 -15.13 -1.73
N ALA A 57 10.84 -16.08 -2.58
CA ALA A 57 11.16 -17.50 -2.42
C ALA A 57 12.68 -17.76 -2.40
N SER A 58 13.47 -16.88 -3.04
CA SER A 58 14.93 -16.97 -3.07
C SER A 58 15.63 -16.24 -1.92
N ASN A 59 14.88 -15.60 -1.00
CA ASN A 59 15.49 -14.88 0.11
C ASN A 59 15.96 -15.84 1.19
N MET A 60 17.27 -16.06 1.24
CA MET A 60 17.92 -16.96 2.21
C MET A 60 18.17 -16.29 3.58
N ASP A 61 17.94 -14.99 3.71
CA ASP A 61 18.12 -14.25 4.98
C ASP A 61 16.93 -14.46 5.95
N VAL A 62 15.86 -15.14 5.50
CA VAL A 62 14.68 -15.44 6.30
C VAL A 62 14.44 -16.95 6.42
N GLU A 63 13.74 -17.37 7.48
CA GLU A 63 13.35 -18.76 7.66
C GLU A 63 12.53 -19.26 6.46
N GLU A 64 12.72 -20.52 6.09
CA GLU A 64 12.08 -21.15 4.93
C GLU A 64 10.56 -21.00 4.93
N LYS A 65 9.92 -21.13 6.10
CA LYS A 65 8.46 -21.04 6.26
C LYS A 65 7.86 -19.71 5.81
N TRP A 66 8.66 -18.63 5.70
CA TRP A 66 8.21 -17.30 5.26
C TRP A 66 8.46 -17.02 3.79
N ARG A 67 9.28 -17.86 3.11
CA ARG A 67 9.68 -17.64 1.73
C ARG A 67 8.50 -17.86 0.78
N GLY A 68 8.37 -16.98 -0.19
CA GLY A 68 7.28 -17.03 -1.17
C GLY A 68 5.95 -16.46 -0.66
N LEU A 69 5.89 -15.93 0.56
CA LEU A 69 4.69 -15.30 1.10
C LEU A 69 4.66 -13.81 0.75
N ALA A 70 3.46 -13.34 0.43
CA ALA A 70 3.20 -11.92 0.20
C ALA A 70 1.81 -11.55 0.72
N VAL A 71 1.72 -10.36 1.31
CA VAL A 71 0.44 -9.77 1.71
C VAL A 71 0.47 -8.29 1.34
N ARG A 72 -0.56 -7.83 0.63
CA ARG A 72 -0.87 -6.43 0.38
C ARG A 72 -2.26 -6.15 0.94
N ILE A 73 -2.41 -5.02 1.61
CA ILE A 73 -3.71 -4.49 2.01
C ILE A 73 -3.85 -3.17 1.29
N GLU A 74 -4.93 -3.03 0.54
CA GLU A 74 -5.15 -1.86 -0.31
C GLU A 74 -6.50 -1.23 0.00
N ASP A 75 -6.50 0.07 0.16
CA ASP A 75 -7.69 0.90 0.29
C ASP A 75 -7.68 2.06 -0.69
N ASN A 76 -8.86 2.38 -1.19
CA ASN A 76 -9.09 3.58 -1.99
C ASN A 76 -9.57 4.70 -1.08
N LEU A 77 -8.91 5.84 -1.14
CA LEU A 77 -9.19 6.99 -0.29
C LEU A 77 -9.61 8.19 -1.14
N LEU A 78 -10.71 8.82 -0.74
CA LEU A 78 -11.11 10.14 -1.20
C LEU A 78 -10.61 11.19 -0.19
N ILE A 79 -9.82 12.14 -0.63
CA ILE A 79 -9.38 13.26 0.20
C ILE A 79 -10.53 14.23 0.39
N THR A 80 -10.81 14.59 1.63
CA THR A 80 -11.85 15.55 2.02
C THR A 80 -11.22 16.82 2.60
N LYS A 81 -12.04 17.81 2.90
CA LYS A 81 -11.57 19.07 3.53
C LYS A 81 -10.99 18.88 4.94
N THR A 82 -11.33 17.79 5.62
CA THR A 82 -10.98 17.57 7.03
C THR A 82 -10.22 16.25 7.26
N GLY A 83 -9.88 15.54 6.21
CA GLY A 83 -9.19 14.24 6.30
C GLY A 83 -9.41 13.41 5.06
N CYS A 84 -9.81 12.15 5.21
CA CYS A 84 -10.11 11.28 4.08
C CYS A 84 -11.32 10.38 4.37
N GLU A 85 -11.96 9.93 3.32
CA GLU A 85 -13.01 8.91 3.34
C GLU A 85 -12.46 7.64 2.69
N GLN A 86 -12.59 6.51 3.38
CA GLN A 86 -12.19 5.21 2.88
C GLN A 86 -13.32 4.61 2.04
N LEU A 87 -13.15 4.60 0.71
CA LEU A 87 -14.17 4.13 -0.23
C LEU A 87 -14.34 2.60 -0.21
N THR A 88 -13.34 1.87 0.25
CA THR A 88 -13.31 0.41 0.35
C THR A 88 -13.46 -0.10 1.78
N ALA A 89 -14.12 0.67 2.66
CA ALA A 89 -14.28 0.33 4.07
C ALA A 89 -14.96 -1.05 4.28
N ASP A 90 -15.90 -1.41 3.42
CA ASP A 90 -16.67 -2.66 3.51
C ASP A 90 -15.90 -3.91 3.03
N VAL A 91 -14.72 -3.74 2.47
CA VAL A 91 -13.88 -4.88 2.03
C VAL A 91 -13.20 -5.50 3.25
N PRO A 92 -13.43 -6.79 3.53
CA PRO A 92 -12.78 -7.50 4.64
C PRO A 92 -11.24 -7.50 4.50
N LYS A 93 -10.53 -7.11 5.56
CA LYS A 93 -9.07 -6.96 5.55
C LYS A 93 -8.38 -7.59 6.75
N THR A 94 -9.10 -7.71 7.86
CA THR A 94 -8.50 -8.33 9.05
C THR A 94 -8.30 -9.83 8.83
N ARG A 95 -7.27 -10.37 9.48
CA ARG A 95 -7.00 -11.81 9.44
C ARG A 95 -8.24 -12.64 9.76
N VAL A 96 -8.97 -12.26 10.81
CA VAL A 96 -10.16 -12.99 11.28
C VAL A 96 -11.26 -13.00 10.22
N GLU A 97 -11.52 -11.86 9.58
CA GLU A 97 -12.53 -11.76 8.51
C GLU A 97 -12.15 -12.60 7.30
N ILE A 98 -10.89 -12.52 6.87
CA ILE A 98 -10.41 -13.29 5.71
C ILE A 98 -10.44 -14.79 6.01
N GLU A 99 -9.95 -15.24 7.17
CA GLU A 99 -9.98 -16.64 7.57
C GLU A 99 -11.43 -17.17 7.61
N ARG A 100 -12.36 -16.35 8.14
CA ARG A 100 -13.78 -16.71 8.16
C ARG A 100 -14.39 -16.87 6.76
N LEU A 101 -14.04 -16.00 5.82
CA LEU A 101 -14.51 -16.08 4.44
C LEU A 101 -13.95 -17.30 3.69
N MET A 102 -12.70 -17.66 4.00
CA MET A 102 -12.02 -18.78 3.34
C MET A 102 -12.39 -20.14 3.88
N THR A 103 -12.99 -20.22 5.05
CA THR A 103 -13.42 -21.50 5.66
C THR A 103 -14.81 -21.98 5.21
N GLY A 104 -15.56 -21.17 4.50
CA GLY A 104 -16.88 -21.51 3.93
C GLY A 104 -18.00 -21.45 4.94
#